data_258da240efccbd034359857cd21b2140
#
_entry.id   258da240efccbd034359857cd21b2140
#
_cell.length_a   1.000
_cell.length_b   1.000
_cell.length_c   1.000
_cell.angle_alpha   90.00
_cell.angle_beta   90.00
_cell.angle_gamma   90.00
#
_symmetry.space_group_name_H-M   'P 1'
#
loop_
_entity.id
_entity.type
_entity.pdbx_description
1 polymer ?
#
loop_
_entity_poly.entity_id
_entity_poly.type
_entity_poly.pdbx_seq_one_letter_code
_entity_poly.pdbx_strand_id
1 'polypeptide(L)'
;MTKFQLKNFLNNIYEIILVFLQFFIISLHFLKWEFIPQKQIIQVSPLSILVGFLIIIISLIILLVAVKDLGRNLSPLPRPIKNSNLVTTGIYRFIRHPMYYSLIFISFRVFITKLSIYYLFLSISLSLIIKFKIDLEEQYLNNKFKNYLLYKNEVKY
;
A
#
# COMPACT_ATOMS: atom_id res chain seq x y z
N MET A 1 -2.56 -31.20 15.14
CA MET A 1 -2.88 -29.78 14.88
C MET A 1 -4.37 -29.66 14.55
N THR A 2 -5.12 -28.85 15.28
CA THR A 2 -6.55 -28.65 15.00
C THR A 2 -6.75 -27.85 13.72
N LYS A 3 -7.93 -27.99 13.05
CA LYS A 3 -8.28 -27.18 11.88
C LYS A 3 -8.14 -25.66 12.12
N PHE A 4 -8.41 -25.21 13.36
CA PHE A 4 -8.25 -23.82 13.77
C PHE A 4 -6.78 -23.38 13.82
N GLN A 5 -5.90 -24.21 14.39
CA GLN A 5 -4.46 -23.91 14.45
C GLN A 5 -3.84 -23.88 13.04
N LEU A 6 -4.24 -24.78 12.15
CA LEU A 6 -3.81 -24.79 10.76
C LEU A 6 -4.22 -23.52 10.02
N LYS A 7 -5.48 -23.09 10.16
CA LYS A 7 -5.98 -21.86 9.54
C LYS A 7 -5.21 -20.62 10.00
N ASN A 8 -4.93 -20.51 11.31
CA ASN A 8 -4.16 -19.38 11.85
C ASN A 8 -2.71 -19.40 11.34
N PHE A 9 -2.10 -20.56 11.26
CA PHE A 9 -0.75 -20.73 10.72
C PHE A 9 -0.67 -20.31 9.24
N LEU A 10 -1.61 -20.75 8.41
CA LEU A 10 -1.68 -20.38 6.99
C LEU A 10 -1.90 -18.89 6.81
N ASN A 11 -2.77 -18.25 7.62
CA ASN A 11 -2.98 -16.81 7.57
C ASN A 11 -1.70 -16.03 7.93
N ASN A 12 -0.95 -16.49 8.94
CA ASN A 12 0.31 -15.85 9.31
C ASN A 12 1.34 -15.90 8.17
N ILE A 13 1.47 -17.05 7.51
CA ILE A 13 2.36 -17.19 6.35
C ILE A 13 1.92 -16.27 5.22
N TYR A 14 0.62 -16.23 4.93
CA TYR A 14 0.06 -15.38 3.88
C TYR A 14 0.34 -13.90 4.11
N GLU A 15 0.17 -13.39 5.35
CA GLU A 15 0.52 -12.02 5.72
C GLU A 15 1.99 -11.70 5.47
N ILE A 16 2.89 -12.60 5.88
CA ILE A 16 4.34 -12.42 5.71
C ILE A 16 4.70 -12.40 4.22
N ILE A 17 4.10 -13.30 3.42
CA ILE A 17 4.31 -13.34 1.97
C ILE A 17 3.88 -12.02 1.33
N LEU A 18 2.71 -11.47 1.68
CA LEU A 18 2.23 -10.20 1.12
C LEU A 18 3.18 -9.05 1.47
N VAL A 19 3.68 -8.99 2.71
CA VAL A 19 4.64 -7.98 3.13
C VAL A 19 5.96 -8.15 2.38
N PHE A 20 6.48 -9.38 2.27
CA PHE A 20 7.70 -9.66 1.53
C PHE A 20 7.57 -9.27 0.05
N LEU A 21 6.48 -9.67 -0.62
CA LEU A 21 6.23 -9.32 -2.01
C LEU A 21 6.11 -7.80 -2.22
N GLN A 22 5.47 -7.08 -1.28
CA GLN A 22 5.40 -5.62 -1.32
C GLN A 22 6.78 -5.00 -1.31
N PHE A 23 7.64 -5.35 -0.34
CA PHE A 23 9.00 -4.81 -0.24
C PHE A 23 9.88 -5.25 -1.41
N PHE A 24 9.72 -6.48 -1.87
CA PHE A 24 10.42 -6.99 -3.06
C PHE A 24 10.08 -6.16 -4.30
N ILE A 25 8.81 -5.89 -4.59
CA ILE A 25 8.42 -5.05 -5.74
C ILE A 25 8.90 -3.61 -5.55
N ILE A 26 8.83 -3.05 -4.35
CA ILE A 26 9.37 -1.72 -4.07
C ILE A 26 10.87 -1.68 -4.37
N SER A 27 11.63 -2.70 -3.95
CA SER A 27 13.08 -2.76 -4.24
C SER A 27 13.39 -2.83 -5.72
N LEU A 28 12.55 -3.50 -6.52
CA LEU A 28 12.71 -3.57 -7.97
C LEU A 28 12.61 -2.20 -8.67
N HIS A 29 11.93 -1.22 -8.07
CA HIS A 29 11.89 0.16 -8.60
C HIS A 29 13.24 0.87 -8.52
N PHE A 30 14.13 0.45 -7.61
CA PHE A 30 15.46 1.05 -7.42
C PHE A 30 16.56 0.28 -8.16
N LEU A 31 16.30 -0.97 -8.56
CA LEU A 31 17.29 -1.76 -9.29
C LEU A 31 17.30 -1.35 -10.77
N LYS A 32 18.48 -0.95 -11.24
CA LYS A 32 18.74 -0.80 -12.67
C LYS A 32 19.12 -2.18 -13.22
N TRP A 33 18.17 -2.84 -13.86
CA TRP A 33 18.43 -4.11 -14.52
C TRP A 33 18.88 -3.84 -15.96
N GLU A 34 20.17 -3.96 -16.22
CA GLU A 34 20.73 -3.78 -17.56
C GLU A 34 20.18 -4.81 -18.56
N PHE A 35 19.77 -5.99 -18.06
CA PHE A 35 19.24 -7.09 -18.88
C PHE A 35 17.76 -6.92 -19.25
N ILE A 36 17.00 -6.04 -18.59
CA ILE A 36 15.60 -5.79 -18.92
C ILE A 36 15.54 -4.51 -19.76
N PRO A 37 15.06 -4.60 -21.01
CA PRO A 37 14.93 -3.41 -21.85
C PRO A 37 13.94 -2.44 -21.17
N GLN A 38 14.48 -1.39 -20.56
CA GLN A 38 13.67 -0.29 -20.02
C GLN A 38 13.29 0.68 -21.15
N LYS A 39 12.82 0.10 -22.27
CA LYS A 39 12.44 0.90 -23.42
C LYS A 39 11.32 1.85 -23.05
N GLN A 40 11.54 3.13 -23.26
CA GLN A 40 10.50 4.13 -23.09
C GLN A 40 9.43 3.92 -24.17
N ILE A 41 8.15 3.97 -23.77
CA ILE A 41 7.02 3.87 -24.69
C ILE A 41 6.88 5.17 -25.48
N ILE A 42 7.13 6.30 -24.81
CA ILE A 42 6.97 7.65 -25.33
C ILE A 42 8.12 8.51 -24.80
N GLN A 43 8.50 9.53 -25.53
CA GLN A 43 9.50 10.50 -25.08
C GLN A 43 9.00 11.23 -23.81
N VAL A 44 9.85 11.27 -22.79
CA VAL A 44 9.53 11.95 -21.52
C VAL A 44 9.48 13.45 -21.74
N SER A 45 8.35 14.06 -21.44
CA SER A 45 8.16 15.51 -21.54
C SER A 45 8.49 16.22 -20.21
N PRO A 46 8.86 17.51 -20.23
CA PRO A 46 9.01 18.30 -18.99
C PRO A 46 7.74 18.30 -18.14
N LEU A 47 6.57 18.25 -18.77
CA LEU A 47 5.28 18.17 -18.07
C LEU A 47 5.13 16.86 -17.28
N SER A 48 5.53 15.71 -17.84
CA SER A 48 5.48 14.43 -17.13
C SER A 48 6.41 14.39 -15.92
N ILE A 49 7.55 15.06 -16.01
CA ILE A 49 8.49 15.21 -14.89
C ILE A 49 7.86 16.06 -13.77
N LEU A 50 7.27 17.22 -14.15
CA LEU A 50 6.60 18.11 -13.20
C LEU A 50 5.43 17.39 -12.49
N VAL A 51 4.56 16.72 -13.24
CA VAL A 51 3.44 15.95 -12.68
C VAL A 51 3.94 14.86 -11.75
N GLY A 52 4.98 14.11 -12.16
CA GLY A 52 5.59 13.09 -11.31
C GLY A 52 6.18 13.68 -10.01
N PHE A 53 6.77 14.87 -10.06
CA PHE A 53 7.29 15.56 -8.88
C PHE A 53 6.17 15.98 -7.92
N LEU A 54 5.07 16.52 -8.43
CA LEU A 54 3.91 16.87 -7.61
C LEU A 54 3.28 15.63 -6.96
N ILE A 55 3.14 14.53 -7.70
CA ILE A 55 2.59 13.28 -7.15
C ILE A 55 3.45 12.77 -5.99
N ILE A 56 4.79 12.78 -6.10
CA ILE A 56 5.63 12.28 -5.00
C ILE A 56 5.52 13.16 -3.76
N ILE A 57 5.52 14.51 -3.92
CA ILE A 57 5.37 15.42 -2.78
C ILE A 57 4.04 15.16 -2.06
N ILE A 58 2.93 15.14 -2.79
CA ILE A 58 1.60 14.91 -2.21
C ILE A 58 1.54 13.54 -1.53
N SER A 59 2.07 12.49 -2.18
CA SER A 59 2.07 11.14 -1.61
C SER A 59 2.91 11.04 -0.34
N LEU A 60 4.06 11.71 -0.29
CA LEU A 60 4.90 11.74 0.91
C LEU A 60 4.21 12.49 2.05
N ILE A 61 3.55 13.61 1.77
CA ILE A 61 2.77 14.34 2.78
C ILE A 61 1.65 13.43 3.34
N ILE A 62 0.87 12.80 2.47
CA ILE A 62 -0.19 11.86 2.87
C ILE A 62 0.40 10.72 3.72
N LEU A 63 1.52 10.13 3.31
CA LEU A 63 2.18 9.06 4.03
C LEU A 63 2.61 9.49 5.43
N LEU A 64 3.27 10.66 5.54
CA LEU A 64 3.75 11.18 6.83
C LEU A 64 2.59 11.50 7.78
N VAL A 65 1.54 12.14 7.27
CA VAL A 65 0.32 12.43 8.05
C VAL A 65 -0.34 11.12 8.50
N ALA A 66 -0.46 10.13 7.61
CA ALA A 66 -1.05 8.84 7.93
C ALA A 66 -0.25 8.07 9.00
N VAL A 67 1.09 8.06 8.91
CA VAL A 67 1.96 7.45 9.92
C VAL A 67 1.81 8.16 11.26
N LYS A 68 1.78 9.50 11.28
CA LYS A 68 1.58 10.29 12.49
C LYS A 68 0.23 9.99 13.14
N ASP A 69 -0.85 9.99 12.37
CA ASP A 69 -2.21 9.78 12.88
C ASP A 69 -2.42 8.34 13.38
N LEU A 70 -1.80 7.34 12.72
CA LEU A 70 -1.84 5.95 13.15
C LEU A 70 -1.02 5.71 14.44
N GLY A 71 0.08 6.42 14.60
CA GLY A 71 0.91 6.43 15.80
C GLY A 71 1.32 5.02 16.25
N ARG A 72 0.98 4.67 17.49
CA ARG A 72 1.33 3.36 18.09
C ARG A 72 0.62 2.16 17.46
N ASN A 73 -0.37 2.39 16.60
CA ASN A 73 -1.07 1.31 15.88
C ASN A 73 -0.34 0.89 14.59
N LEU A 74 0.76 1.56 14.23
CA LEU A 74 1.53 1.28 13.02
C LEU A 74 2.10 -0.15 13.03
N SER A 75 1.76 -0.92 12.01
CA SER A 75 2.28 -2.26 11.78
C SER A 75 2.53 -2.49 10.28
N PRO A 76 3.61 -3.15 9.89
CA PRO A 76 3.81 -3.57 8.51
C PRO A 76 2.90 -4.72 8.11
N LEU A 77 2.41 -5.50 9.08
CA LEU A 77 1.48 -6.61 8.87
C LEU A 77 0.04 -6.10 8.80
N PRO A 78 -0.83 -6.72 7.97
CA PRO A 78 -2.25 -6.39 7.91
C PRO A 78 -3.00 -6.61 9.22
N ARG A 79 -2.45 -7.46 10.11
CA ARG A 79 -3.05 -7.74 11.42
C ARG A 79 -2.87 -6.55 12.36
N PRO A 80 -3.97 -6.06 12.98
CA PRO A 80 -3.89 -5.01 14.00
C PRO A 80 -3.11 -5.47 15.23
N ILE A 81 -2.28 -4.61 15.79
CA ILE A 81 -1.53 -4.86 17.02
C ILE A 81 -2.51 -5.21 18.16
N LYS A 82 -2.10 -6.09 19.08
CA LYS A 82 -2.98 -6.64 20.14
C LYS A 82 -3.75 -5.55 20.90
N ASN A 83 -3.09 -4.47 21.30
CA ASN A 83 -3.66 -3.38 22.09
C ASN A 83 -3.95 -2.13 21.25
N SER A 84 -4.19 -2.27 19.93
CA SER A 84 -4.51 -1.15 19.07
C SER A 84 -5.96 -0.71 19.21
N ASN A 85 -6.20 0.58 18.95
CA ASN A 85 -7.52 1.18 18.83
C ASN A 85 -7.83 1.44 17.35
N LEU A 86 -9.12 1.49 17.02
CA LEU A 86 -9.55 1.91 15.69
C LEU A 86 -9.31 3.42 15.53
N VAL A 87 -8.45 3.81 14.58
CA VAL A 87 -8.19 5.22 14.26
C VAL A 87 -9.16 5.65 13.16
N THR A 88 -10.01 6.63 13.48
CA THR A 88 -11.03 7.19 12.57
C THR A 88 -10.91 8.71 12.42
N THR A 89 -9.86 9.30 13.01
CA THR A 89 -9.61 10.74 13.05
C THR A 89 -8.45 11.13 12.12
N GLY A 90 -8.20 12.43 11.99
CA GLY A 90 -7.16 12.93 11.12
C GLY A 90 -7.42 12.57 9.66
N ILE A 91 -6.39 12.09 8.93
CA ILE A 91 -6.53 11.68 7.53
C ILE A 91 -7.43 10.45 7.36
N TYR A 92 -7.55 9.59 8.40
CA TYR A 92 -8.41 8.41 8.41
C TYR A 92 -9.90 8.74 8.43
N ARG A 93 -10.27 9.99 8.69
CA ARG A 93 -11.64 10.47 8.51
C ARG A 93 -12.06 10.56 7.04
N PHE A 94 -11.10 10.68 6.13
CA PHE A 94 -11.35 10.86 4.69
C PHE A 94 -11.01 9.63 3.88
N ILE A 95 -9.96 8.90 4.27
CA ILE A 95 -9.41 7.76 3.54
C ILE A 95 -9.08 6.65 4.56
N ARG A 96 -9.58 5.43 4.34
CA ARG A 96 -9.34 4.29 5.26
C ARG A 96 -7.91 3.77 5.23
N HIS A 97 -7.28 3.80 4.06
CA HIS A 97 -5.95 3.23 3.84
C HIS A 97 -4.97 4.22 3.19
N PRO A 98 -4.75 5.42 3.80
CA PRO A 98 -3.96 6.49 3.18
C PRO A 98 -2.50 6.08 2.93
N MET A 99 -1.89 5.27 3.80
CA MET A 99 -0.53 4.76 3.62
C MET A 99 -0.41 3.87 2.37
N TYR A 100 -1.38 3.01 2.13
CA TYR A 100 -1.37 2.12 0.98
C TYR A 100 -1.56 2.89 -0.34
N TYR A 101 -2.47 3.84 -0.37
CA TYR A 101 -2.65 4.71 -1.55
C TYR A 101 -1.39 5.53 -1.83
N SER A 102 -0.73 6.05 -0.81
CA SER A 102 0.54 6.77 -0.99
C SER A 102 1.60 5.91 -1.67
N LEU A 103 1.76 4.65 -1.27
CA LEU A 103 2.71 3.73 -1.90
C LEU A 103 2.36 3.44 -3.36
N ILE A 104 1.08 3.26 -3.66
CA ILE A 104 0.59 3.08 -5.04
C ILE A 104 0.92 4.31 -5.88
N PHE A 105 0.62 5.52 -5.41
CA PHE A 105 0.89 6.75 -6.14
C PHE A 105 2.38 7.00 -6.34
N ILE A 106 3.23 6.70 -5.34
CA ILE A 106 4.69 6.77 -5.47
C ILE A 106 5.18 5.82 -6.57
N SER A 107 4.63 4.61 -6.65
CA SER A 107 4.98 3.65 -7.69
C SER A 107 4.56 4.13 -9.08
N PHE A 108 3.32 4.59 -9.24
CA PHE A 108 2.82 5.14 -10.50
C PHE A 108 3.58 6.39 -10.94
N ARG A 109 4.04 7.22 -9.99
CA ARG A 109 4.90 8.36 -10.30
C ARG A 109 6.17 7.93 -11.04
N VAL A 110 6.78 6.80 -10.66
CA VAL A 110 7.97 6.30 -11.35
C VAL A 110 7.62 5.91 -12.78
N PHE A 111 6.48 5.25 -12.99
CA PHE A 111 5.98 4.98 -14.35
C PHE A 111 5.78 6.26 -15.16
N ILE A 112 5.12 7.28 -14.63
CA ILE A 112 4.84 8.56 -15.32
C ILE A 112 6.14 9.26 -15.74
N THR A 113 7.19 9.19 -14.91
CA THR A 113 8.47 9.86 -15.20
C THR A 113 9.40 9.04 -16.09
N LYS A 114 9.26 7.73 -16.15
CA LYS A 114 10.09 6.84 -16.97
C LYS A 114 9.40 6.40 -18.26
N LEU A 115 8.06 6.42 -18.29
CA LEU A 115 7.21 5.99 -19.40
C LEU A 115 7.64 4.62 -19.98
N SER A 116 7.97 3.68 -19.10
CA SER A 116 8.43 2.34 -19.44
C SER A 116 7.41 1.30 -19.01
N ILE A 117 7.17 0.31 -19.88
CA ILE A 117 6.30 -0.84 -19.62
C ILE A 117 6.71 -1.60 -18.36
N TYR A 118 8.01 -1.68 -18.09
CA TYR A 118 8.53 -2.31 -16.87
C TYR A 118 7.97 -1.66 -15.60
N TYR A 119 8.05 -0.33 -15.49
CA TYR A 119 7.53 0.39 -14.33
C TYR A 119 6.01 0.38 -14.23
N LEU A 120 5.30 0.34 -15.37
CA LEU A 120 3.86 0.13 -15.39
C LEU A 120 3.49 -1.24 -14.79
N PHE A 121 4.18 -2.31 -15.22
CA PHE A 121 3.98 -3.65 -14.69
C PHE A 121 4.24 -3.72 -13.19
N LEU A 122 5.33 -3.13 -12.70
CA LEU A 122 5.63 -3.07 -11.27
C LEU A 122 4.54 -2.31 -10.48
N SER A 123 4.04 -1.19 -11.02
CA SER A 123 3.00 -0.39 -10.37
C SER A 123 1.68 -1.14 -10.27
N ILE A 124 1.29 -1.85 -11.33
CA ILE A 124 0.10 -2.70 -11.32
C ILE A 124 0.26 -3.87 -10.33
N SER A 125 1.42 -4.53 -10.35
CA SER A 125 1.70 -5.65 -9.44
C SER A 125 1.67 -5.20 -7.98
N LEU A 126 2.27 -4.03 -7.65
CA LEU A 126 2.22 -3.46 -6.31
C LEU A 126 0.78 -3.14 -5.89
N SER A 127 -0.01 -2.56 -6.81
CA SER A 127 -1.42 -2.22 -6.53
C SER A 127 -2.26 -3.46 -6.22
N LEU A 128 -2.03 -4.57 -6.93
CA LEU A 128 -2.70 -5.84 -6.66
C LEU A 128 -2.33 -6.42 -5.30
N ILE A 129 -1.04 -6.42 -4.95
CA ILE A 129 -0.59 -6.89 -3.63
C ILE A 129 -1.17 -6.02 -2.51
N ILE A 130 -1.15 -4.70 -2.68
CA ILE A 130 -1.74 -3.78 -1.71
C ILE A 130 -3.25 -4.02 -1.58
N LYS A 131 -3.96 -4.28 -2.67
CA LYS A 131 -5.38 -4.64 -2.62
C LYS A 131 -5.63 -5.88 -1.75
N PHE A 132 -4.86 -6.95 -1.94
CA PHE A 132 -4.97 -8.15 -1.10
C PHE A 132 -4.66 -7.85 0.37
N LYS A 133 -3.70 -6.96 0.65
CA LYS A 133 -3.41 -6.51 2.03
C LYS A 133 -4.59 -5.75 2.63
N ILE A 134 -5.18 -4.82 1.88
CA ILE A 134 -6.37 -4.06 2.32
C ILE A 134 -7.51 -5.01 2.64
N ASP A 135 -7.83 -5.95 1.74
CA ASP A 135 -8.93 -6.90 1.93
C ASP A 135 -8.71 -7.75 3.20
N LEU A 136 -7.48 -8.17 3.46
CA LEU A 136 -7.12 -8.94 4.65
C LEU A 136 -7.17 -8.09 5.92
N GLU A 137 -6.64 -6.86 5.88
CA GLU A 137 -6.67 -5.91 7.00
C GLU A 137 -8.11 -5.56 7.38
N GLU A 138 -8.99 -5.30 6.40
CA GLU A 138 -10.40 -5.02 6.65
C GLU A 138 -11.13 -6.19 7.32
N GLN A 139 -10.79 -7.43 6.96
CA GLN A 139 -11.32 -8.61 7.66
C GLN A 139 -10.89 -8.64 9.13
N TYR A 140 -9.62 -8.36 9.43
CA TYR A 140 -9.13 -8.30 10.81
C TYR A 140 -9.73 -7.15 11.60
N LEU A 141 -9.83 -5.96 10.98
CA LEU A 141 -10.43 -4.78 11.62
C LEU A 141 -11.91 -5.04 11.97
N ASN A 142 -12.65 -5.64 11.04
CA ASN A 142 -14.06 -6.00 11.26
C ASN A 142 -14.23 -7.04 12.40
N ASN A 143 -13.32 -8.01 12.48
CA ASN A 143 -13.37 -9.02 13.54
C ASN A 143 -12.94 -8.46 14.91
N LYS A 144 -12.08 -7.44 14.93
CA LYS A 144 -11.54 -6.86 16.16
C LYS A 144 -12.40 -5.72 16.71
N PHE A 145 -12.94 -4.86 15.86
CA PHE A 145 -13.62 -3.64 16.25
C PHE A 145 -15.09 -3.64 15.87
N LYS A 146 -15.98 -3.66 16.87
CA LYS A 146 -17.44 -3.67 16.67
C LYS A 146 -17.95 -2.50 15.80
N ASN A 147 -17.29 -1.35 15.89
CA ASN A 147 -17.69 -0.12 15.18
C ASN A 147 -17.05 0.00 13.80
N TYR A 148 -16.25 -0.99 13.34
CA TYR A 148 -15.56 -0.90 12.07
C TYR A 148 -16.51 -0.80 10.88
N LEU A 149 -17.60 -1.54 10.89
CA LEU A 149 -18.63 -1.50 9.82
C LEU A 149 -19.27 -0.12 9.68
N LEU A 150 -19.55 0.58 10.80
CA LEU A 150 -20.06 1.95 10.75
C LEU A 150 -19.04 2.87 10.09
N TYR A 151 -17.80 2.84 10.54
CA TYR A 151 -16.71 3.60 9.96
C TYR A 151 -16.52 3.30 8.46
N LYS A 152 -16.58 2.03 8.06
CA LYS A 152 -16.45 1.60 6.66
C LYS A 152 -17.58 2.16 5.77
N ASN A 153 -18.79 2.32 6.31
CA ASN A 153 -19.92 2.88 5.59
C ASN A 153 -19.83 4.42 5.45
N GLU A 154 -19.24 5.09 6.45
CA GLU A 154 -19.03 6.54 6.43
C GLU A 154 -17.87 6.95 5.52
N VAL A 155 -16.78 6.18 5.53
CA VAL A 155 -15.56 6.45 4.76
C VAL A 155 -15.42 5.40 3.66
N LYS A 156 -15.79 5.76 2.43
CA LYS A 156 -15.83 4.80 1.29
C LYS A 156 -14.45 4.40 0.74
N TYR A 157 -13.41 5.23 0.95
CA TYR A 157 -12.08 5.08 0.36
C TYR A 157 -11.01 4.90 1.43
#